data_37f531bae5e1211dc9567b72b74a2f2d
#
_entry.id   37f531bae5e1211dc9567b72b74a2f2d
#
_cell.length_a   1.000
_cell.length_b   1.000
_cell.length_c   1.000
_cell.angle_alpha   90.00
_cell.angle_beta   90.00
_cell.angle_gamma   90.00
#
_symmetry.space_group_name_H-M   'P 1'
#
loop_
_entity.id
_entity.type
_entity.pdbx_description
1 polymer ?
#
loop_
_entity_poly.entity_id
_entity_poly.type
_entity_poly.pdbx_seq_one_letter_code
_entity_poly.pdbx_strand_id
1 'polypeptide(L)'
;MFRLSLATLLLAATAAAQDDKLPKWRIDPYTKNDPKLMEKAGYVSFGPFRFGNIADRVVQSSDIDASLEFIQILWIETPHFRIGTNLPPWRIPEESQTKKKIRAELEELQQKLPGINPKTRTLDPWLRAHLTALRLEKLYAETSALFGVTDADFPQDPNNVVKLPGAKYMGYGPYMGMKDKFLVLLFEKGAVYQQYMKAYLGRDTQTPQRWHFKESSSILFTMANEDDRFPSKHDTALHCRLAFNVSQNLLDGFRYYGYDLPVWIREGFGHWNWRRIDPNYPSFDQNEGSIADMKLISRWEPYCRNLLSSPGKFAPFAEAATWRDFGDIKFDDHVAIWSRMDWLISQGPEKFQKFLFEVKGRVDDNWGPDQTDLVGAVRDAIKDAYGLSMLNFDAKWAEWVKATYPAQ
;
A
#
# COMPACT_ATOMS: atom_id res chain seq x y z
N MET A 1 -48.71 -38.02 47.56
CA MET A 1 -47.33 -37.75 47.17
C MET A 1 -47.08 -38.34 45.79
N PHE A 2 -47.30 -37.55 44.71
CA PHE A 2 -47.00 -37.96 43.36
C PHE A 2 -45.79 -37.16 42.86
N ARG A 3 -44.71 -37.85 42.51
CA ARG A 3 -43.53 -37.25 41.85
C ARG A 3 -43.73 -37.36 40.34
N LEU A 4 -43.92 -36.22 39.67
CA LEU A 4 -43.82 -36.12 38.22
C LEU A 4 -42.34 -35.99 37.83
N SER A 5 -41.81 -36.96 37.09
CA SER A 5 -40.52 -36.87 36.43
C SER A 5 -40.71 -36.17 35.09
N LEU A 6 -40.07 -35.00 34.96
CA LEU A 6 -39.99 -34.28 33.71
C LEU A 6 -38.79 -34.84 32.87
N ALA A 7 -39.11 -35.57 31.81
CA ALA A 7 -38.12 -36.02 30.84
C ALA A 7 -37.88 -34.90 29.83
N THR A 8 -36.71 -34.27 29.89
CA THR A 8 -36.27 -33.27 28.93
C THR A 8 -35.73 -34.00 27.69
N LEU A 9 -36.46 -33.97 26.61
CA LEU A 9 -35.95 -34.40 25.29
C LEU A 9 -35.00 -33.33 24.76
N LEU A 10 -33.70 -33.62 24.72
CA LEU A 10 -32.73 -32.89 23.94
C LEU A 10 -32.89 -33.30 22.46
N LEU A 11 -33.48 -32.45 21.65
CA LEU A 11 -33.36 -32.51 20.20
C LEU A 11 -31.97 -32.00 19.82
N ALA A 12 -31.05 -32.91 19.51
CA ALA A 12 -29.83 -32.59 18.82
C ALA A 12 -30.17 -32.29 17.35
N ALA A 13 -30.25 -30.99 17.02
CA ALA A 13 -30.25 -30.55 15.65
C ALA A 13 -28.88 -30.83 15.06
N THR A 14 -28.72 -31.91 14.34
CA THR A 14 -27.59 -32.13 13.44
C THR A 14 -27.76 -31.14 12.30
N ALA A 15 -27.05 -30.02 12.39
CA ALA A 15 -26.80 -29.18 11.23
C ALA A 15 -26.01 -30.04 10.23
N ALA A 16 -26.69 -30.51 9.20
CA ALA A 16 -26.04 -31.10 8.04
C ALA A 16 -25.20 -29.96 7.44
N ALA A 17 -23.86 -30.05 7.63
CA ALA A 17 -22.95 -29.25 6.84
C ALA A 17 -23.20 -29.63 5.38
N GLN A 18 -23.86 -28.75 4.66
CA GLN A 18 -23.90 -28.80 3.22
C GLN A 18 -22.46 -28.73 2.76
N ASP A 19 -21.96 -29.80 2.18
CA ASP A 19 -20.64 -29.90 1.57
C ASP A 19 -20.68 -29.08 0.25
N ASP A 20 -20.81 -27.75 0.37
CA ASP A 20 -20.79 -26.83 -0.76
C ASP A 20 -19.37 -26.83 -1.31
N LYS A 21 -19.13 -27.75 -2.26
CA LYS A 21 -17.89 -27.82 -3.00
C LYS A 21 -17.60 -26.43 -3.60
N LEU A 22 -16.48 -25.84 -3.18
CA LEU A 22 -16.01 -24.58 -3.72
C LEU A 22 -16.07 -24.59 -5.25
N PRO A 23 -16.56 -23.50 -5.89
CA PRO A 23 -16.54 -23.39 -7.34
C PRO A 23 -15.13 -23.61 -7.87
N LYS A 24 -14.99 -24.26 -9.00
CA LYS A 24 -13.66 -24.58 -9.60
C LYS A 24 -12.73 -23.39 -9.73
N TRP A 25 -13.27 -22.20 -10.02
CA TRP A 25 -12.48 -20.99 -10.16
C TRP A 25 -11.88 -20.48 -8.82
N ARG A 26 -12.46 -20.88 -7.68
CA ARG A 26 -11.91 -20.60 -6.33
C ARG A 26 -10.84 -21.58 -5.88
N ILE A 27 -10.61 -22.64 -6.63
CA ILE A 27 -9.55 -23.58 -6.35
C ILE A 27 -8.30 -23.08 -7.05
N ASP A 28 -7.32 -22.64 -6.28
CA ASP A 28 -6.03 -22.21 -6.81
C ASP A 28 -5.34 -23.38 -7.54
N PRO A 29 -5.01 -23.23 -8.83
CA PRO A 29 -4.38 -24.32 -9.59
C PRO A 29 -2.97 -24.68 -9.10
N TYR A 30 -2.32 -23.84 -8.31
CA TYR A 30 -0.94 -23.98 -7.86
C TYR A 30 -0.82 -24.59 -6.47
N THR A 31 -1.69 -24.22 -5.54
CA THR A 31 -1.76 -24.81 -4.19
C THR A 31 -2.82 -25.90 -4.07
N LYS A 32 -3.80 -25.94 -4.96
CA LYS A 32 -5.03 -26.78 -4.84
C LYS A 32 -5.80 -26.52 -3.54
N ASN A 33 -5.61 -25.33 -2.95
CA ASN A 33 -6.08 -24.95 -1.61
C ASN A 33 -5.57 -25.93 -0.51
N ASP A 34 -4.45 -26.62 -0.74
CA ASP A 34 -3.78 -27.46 0.25
C ASP A 34 -3.11 -26.59 1.31
N PRO A 35 -3.45 -26.75 2.61
CA PRO A 35 -2.93 -25.91 3.68
C PRO A 35 -1.40 -25.88 3.76
N LYS A 36 -0.72 -27.02 3.49
CA LYS A 36 0.75 -27.08 3.55
C LYS A 36 1.40 -26.31 2.40
N LEU A 37 0.81 -26.37 1.21
CA LEU A 37 1.30 -25.59 0.07
C LEU A 37 1.00 -24.11 0.24
N MET A 38 -0.14 -23.76 0.82
CA MET A 38 -0.47 -22.38 1.17
C MET A 38 0.52 -21.82 2.20
N GLU A 39 0.78 -22.54 3.28
CA GLU A 39 1.76 -22.15 4.31
C GLU A 39 3.17 -21.98 3.69
N LYS A 40 3.62 -22.92 2.86
CA LYS A 40 4.89 -22.82 2.13
C LYS A 40 4.96 -21.58 1.24
N ALA A 41 3.84 -21.20 0.64
CA ALA A 41 3.75 -19.98 -0.19
C ALA A 41 3.72 -18.70 0.67
N GLY A 42 3.51 -18.79 1.98
CA GLY A 42 3.33 -17.69 2.90
C GLY A 42 1.90 -17.16 2.93
N TYR A 43 0.91 -17.99 2.58
CA TYR A 43 -0.50 -17.62 2.62
C TYR A 43 -1.16 -18.11 3.90
N VAL A 44 -2.04 -17.28 4.46
CA VAL A 44 -2.82 -17.55 5.66
C VAL A 44 -4.16 -18.18 5.29
N SER A 45 -4.89 -17.59 4.34
CA SER A 45 -6.17 -18.11 3.87
C SER A 45 -6.51 -17.60 2.47
N PHE A 46 -7.52 -18.24 1.83
CA PHE A 46 -8.16 -17.77 0.61
C PHE A 46 -9.59 -17.24 0.87
N GLY A 47 -9.83 -16.78 2.11
CA GLY A 47 -11.12 -16.27 2.57
C GLY A 47 -12.08 -17.39 3.04
N PRO A 48 -13.26 -17.02 3.56
CA PRO A 48 -13.63 -15.65 3.86
C PRO A 48 -12.82 -15.04 5.01
N PHE A 49 -12.61 -13.74 4.96
CA PHE A 49 -11.95 -12.96 6.01
C PHE A 49 -12.51 -11.53 6.08
N ARG A 50 -12.25 -10.85 7.20
CA ARG A 50 -12.62 -9.45 7.39
C ARG A 50 -11.99 -8.57 6.32
N PHE A 51 -12.78 -7.65 5.73
CA PHE A 51 -12.32 -6.73 4.69
C PHE A 51 -12.91 -5.33 4.89
N GLY A 52 -12.49 -4.66 5.95
CA GLY A 52 -12.98 -3.34 6.32
C GLY A 52 -14.30 -3.35 7.10
N ASN A 53 -15.02 -2.21 7.07
CA ASN A 53 -16.29 -2.03 7.76
C ASN A 53 -17.15 -0.98 7.07
N ILE A 54 -18.47 -1.05 7.29
CA ILE A 54 -19.43 0.00 6.96
C ILE A 54 -20.03 0.45 8.29
N ALA A 55 -19.78 1.68 8.70
CA ALA A 55 -20.04 2.12 10.07
C ALA A 55 -19.53 1.06 11.06
N ASP A 56 -20.31 0.62 12.02
CA ASP A 56 -19.91 -0.37 13.03
C ASP A 56 -19.95 -1.83 12.52
N ARG A 57 -20.48 -2.07 11.32
CA ARG A 57 -20.60 -3.42 10.75
C ARG A 57 -19.32 -3.86 10.07
N VAL A 58 -18.74 -4.95 10.56
CA VAL A 58 -17.63 -5.63 9.87
C VAL A 58 -18.10 -6.15 8.52
N VAL A 59 -17.32 -5.89 7.48
CA VAL A 59 -17.49 -6.44 6.13
C VAL A 59 -16.58 -7.66 5.99
N GLN A 60 -17.14 -8.78 5.51
CA GLN A 60 -16.36 -9.94 5.11
C GLN A 60 -16.12 -9.93 3.60
N SER A 61 -15.07 -10.60 3.14
CA SER A 61 -14.85 -10.80 1.70
C SER A 61 -16.03 -11.51 1.02
N SER A 62 -16.73 -12.41 1.75
CA SER A 62 -17.95 -13.06 1.30
C SER A 62 -19.15 -12.09 1.10
N ASP A 63 -19.22 -10.99 1.88
CA ASP A 63 -20.26 -9.98 1.68
C ASP A 63 -20.04 -9.24 0.36
N ILE A 64 -18.78 -8.99 0.01
CA ILE A 64 -18.39 -8.37 -1.26
C ILE A 64 -18.70 -9.30 -2.42
N ASP A 65 -18.36 -10.59 -2.30
CA ASP A 65 -18.70 -11.61 -3.29
C ASP A 65 -20.22 -11.67 -3.53
N ALA A 66 -21.01 -11.68 -2.46
CA ALA A 66 -22.47 -11.74 -2.56
C ALA A 66 -23.09 -10.48 -3.20
N SER A 67 -22.50 -9.29 -2.94
CA SER A 67 -23.00 -8.04 -3.52
C SER A 67 -22.57 -7.82 -4.97
N LEU A 68 -21.50 -8.49 -5.40
CA LEU A 68 -20.90 -8.44 -6.73
C LEU A 68 -20.90 -9.83 -7.38
N GLU A 69 -21.98 -10.60 -7.19
CA GLU A 69 -22.11 -12.01 -7.60
C GLU A 69 -21.89 -12.28 -9.10
N PHE A 70 -21.95 -11.22 -9.93
CA PHE A 70 -21.70 -11.29 -11.37
C PHE A 70 -20.23 -11.29 -11.75
N ILE A 71 -19.29 -11.13 -10.77
CA ILE A 71 -17.85 -11.22 -11.00
C ILE A 71 -17.21 -12.28 -10.09
N GLN A 72 -16.03 -12.74 -10.47
CA GLN A 72 -15.25 -13.71 -9.70
C GLN A 72 -14.06 -12.99 -9.06
N ILE A 73 -14.09 -12.80 -7.74
CA ILE A 73 -12.97 -12.21 -7.00
C ILE A 73 -12.15 -13.34 -6.39
N LEU A 74 -10.86 -13.36 -6.70
CA LEU A 74 -9.89 -14.23 -6.07
C LEU A 74 -9.38 -13.53 -4.80
N TRP A 75 -9.38 -14.26 -3.70
CA TRP A 75 -8.97 -13.77 -2.40
C TRP A 75 -7.70 -14.46 -1.91
N ILE A 76 -6.74 -13.69 -1.41
CA ILE A 76 -5.51 -14.18 -0.77
C ILE A 76 -5.27 -13.37 0.51
N GLU A 77 -5.05 -14.06 1.62
CA GLU A 77 -4.54 -13.46 2.85
C GLU A 77 -3.09 -13.88 3.02
N THR A 78 -2.22 -12.89 3.19
CA THR A 78 -0.79 -13.03 3.50
C THR A 78 -0.52 -12.60 4.95
N PRO A 79 0.70 -12.65 5.47
CA PRO A 79 1.01 -12.14 6.80
C PRO A 79 0.54 -10.70 7.03
N HIS A 80 0.70 -9.80 6.05
CA HIS A 80 0.45 -8.37 6.24
C HIS A 80 -0.72 -7.82 5.43
N PHE A 81 -1.20 -8.56 4.42
CA PHE A 81 -2.24 -8.08 3.50
C PHE A 81 -3.43 -9.03 3.41
N ARG A 82 -4.60 -8.45 3.10
CA ARG A 82 -5.75 -9.15 2.53
C ARG A 82 -6.01 -8.58 1.15
N ILE A 83 -6.00 -9.44 0.16
CA ILE A 83 -5.98 -9.07 -1.25
C ILE A 83 -7.17 -9.68 -1.94
N GLY A 84 -7.96 -8.84 -2.64
CA GLY A 84 -9.00 -9.28 -3.57
C GLY A 84 -8.66 -8.82 -4.98
N THR A 85 -8.87 -9.69 -5.97
CA THR A 85 -8.64 -9.33 -7.38
C THR A 85 -9.54 -10.13 -8.33
N ASN A 86 -10.12 -9.45 -9.32
CA ASN A 86 -10.78 -10.09 -10.46
C ASN A 86 -10.09 -9.73 -11.79
N LEU A 87 -8.80 -9.51 -11.76
CA LEU A 87 -8.00 -9.16 -12.94
C LEU A 87 -8.03 -10.30 -13.98
N PRO A 88 -8.27 -9.99 -15.27
CA PRO A 88 -8.32 -10.99 -16.33
C PRO A 88 -6.93 -11.56 -16.63
N PRO A 89 -6.83 -12.66 -17.39
CA PRO A 89 -5.55 -13.14 -17.90
C PRO A 89 -4.82 -12.03 -18.66
N TRP A 90 -3.49 -11.98 -18.51
CA TRP A 90 -2.68 -10.99 -19.20
C TRP A 90 -1.53 -11.66 -19.96
N ARG A 91 -1.41 -11.33 -21.25
CA ARG A 91 -0.34 -11.86 -22.10
C ARG A 91 0.95 -11.06 -21.86
N ILE A 92 2.01 -11.76 -21.49
CA ILE A 92 3.33 -11.17 -21.28
C ILE A 92 3.84 -10.67 -22.65
N PRO A 93 4.20 -9.38 -22.78
CA PRO A 93 4.72 -8.85 -24.04
C PRO A 93 6.07 -9.47 -24.39
N GLU A 94 6.40 -9.49 -25.67
CA GLU A 94 7.70 -9.99 -26.16
C GLU A 94 8.85 -8.99 -25.86
N GLU A 95 8.56 -7.81 -25.37
CA GLU A 95 9.53 -6.81 -24.95
C GLU A 95 10.45 -7.39 -23.87
N SER A 96 11.76 -7.34 -24.14
CA SER A 96 12.76 -8.13 -23.42
C SER A 96 12.88 -7.77 -21.93
N GLN A 97 12.74 -6.49 -21.58
CA GLN A 97 12.90 -6.02 -20.19
C GLN A 97 11.71 -6.44 -19.32
N THR A 98 10.48 -6.17 -19.78
CA THR A 98 9.26 -6.58 -19.08
C THR A 98 9.23 -8.09 -18.90
N LYS A 99 9.49 -8.84 -19.97
CA LYS A 99 9.53 -10.30 -19.93
C LYS A 99 10.58 -10.84 -18.95
N LYS A 100 11.76 -10.23 -18.91
CA LYS A 100 12.84 -10.63 -17.98
C LYS A 100 12.43 -10.39 -16.52
N LYS A 101 11.86 -9.22 -16.21
CA LYS A 101 11.39 -8.89 -14.86
C LYS A 101 10.32 -9.87 -14.36
N ILE A 102 9.26 -10.07 -15.16
CA ILE A 102 8.17 -10.99 -14.81
C ILE A 102 8.69 -12.43 -14.65
N ARG A 103 9.59 -12.87 -15.53
CA ARG A 103 10.18 -14.19 -15.40
C ARG A 103 10.94 -14.36 -14.08
N ALA A 104 11.74 -13.38 -13.68
CA ALA A 104 12.44 -13.42 -12.40
C ALA A 104 11.49 -13.52 -11.21
N GLU A 105 10.37 -12.77 -11.21
CA GLU A 105 9.33 -12.87 -10.20
C GLU A 105 8.63 -14.25 -10.20
N LEU A 106 8.39 -14.83 -11.37
CA LEU A 106 7.82 -16.18 -11.49
C LEU A 106 8.80 -17.27 -11.04
N GLU A 107 10.10 -17.10 -11.28
CA GLU A 107 11.15 -17.99 -10.78
C GLU A 107 11.20 -17.97 -9.25
N GLU A 108 11.02 -16.81 -8.64
CA GLU A 108 10.91 -16.69 -7.18
C GLU A 108 9.63 -17.34 -6.64
N LEU A 109 8.49 -17.11 -7.28
CA LEU A 109 7.25 -17.79 -6.90
C LEU A 109 7.36 -19.31 -7.05
N GLN A 110 8.06 -19.82 -8.08
CA GLN A 110 8.27 -21.26 -8.30
C GLN A 110 8.99 -21.93 -7.12
N GLN A 111 9.88 -21.23 -6.42
CA GLN A 111 10.55 -21.78 -5.24
C GLN A 111 9.55 -22.14 -4.12
N LYS A 112 8.47 -21.37 -4.01
CA LYS A 112 7.39 -21.57 -3.05
C LYS A 112 6.26 -22.44 -3.61
N LEU A 113 5.96 -22.29 -4.88
CA LEU A 113 4.88 -22.95 -5.63
C LEU A 113 5.46 -23.70 -6.85
N PRO A 114 5.93 -24.94 -6.70
CA PRO A 114 6.65 -25.66 -7.76
C PRO A 114 5.85 -25.90 -9.06
N GLY A 115 4.51 -25.80 -9.00
CA GLY A 115 3.63 -25.92 -10.16
C GLY A 115 3.67 -24.71 -11.13
N ILE A 116 4.30 -23.60 -10.74
CA ILE A 116 4.43 -22.42 -11.58
C ILE A 116 5.48 -22.65 -12.66
N ASN A 117 5.11 -22.32 -13.91
CA ASN A 117 6.03 -22.31 -15.04
C ASN A 117 6.54 -20.88 -15.31
N PRO A 118 7.81 -20.55 -15.00
CA PRO A 118 8.36 -19.21 -15.25
C PRO A 118 8.45 -18.83 -16.73
N LYS A 119 8.34 -19.80 -17.62
CA LYS A 119 8.37 -19.59 -19.07
C LYS A 119 6.98 -19.42 -19.69
N THR A 120 5.94 -19.30 -18.88
CA THR A 120 4.59 -19.02 -19.36
C THR A 120 4.54 -17.76 -20.22
N ARG A 121 3.63 -17.74 -21.20
CA ARG A 121 3.39 -16.55 -22.03
C ARG A 121 2.19 -15.73 -21.55
N THR A 122 1.45 -16.26 -20.59
CA THR A 122 0.23 -15.61 -20.06
C THR A 122 0.22 -15.77 -18.57
N LEU A 123 -0.01 -14.67 -17.87
CA LEU A 123 -0.37 -14.68 -16.46
C LEU A 123 -1.88 -14.95 -16.39
N ASP A 124 -2.28 -16.11 -15.90
CA ASP A 124 -3.68 -16.36 -15.58
C ASP A 124 -4.11 -15.57 -14.34
N PRO A 125 -5.41 -15.51 -14.00
CA PRO A 125 -5.89 -14.72 -12.87
C PRO A 125 -5.24 -15.08 -11.53
N TRP A 126 -4.99 -16.37 -11.26
CA TRP A 126 -4.33 -16.79 -10.04
C TRP A 126 -2.85 -16.41 -10.01
N LEU A 127 -2.12 -16.54 -11.13
CA LEU A 127 -0.75 -16.04 -11.21
C LEU A 127 -0.68 -14.53 -10.97
N ARG A 128 -1.65 -13.76 -11.46
CA ARG A 128 -1.72 -12.32 -11.17
C ARG A 128 -1.97 -12.05 -9.70
N ALA A 129 -2.84 -12.83 -9.05
CA ALA A 129 -3.07 -12.73 -7.61
C ALA A 129 -1.81 -13.08 -6.80
N HIS A 130 -1.10 -14.16 -7.16
CA HIS A 130 0.16 -14.54 -6.52
C HIS A 130 1.28 -13.51 -6.71
N LEU A 131 1.42 -12.95 -7.92
CA LEU A 131 2.38 -11.86 -8.17
C LEU A 131 2.04 -10.61 -7.35
N THR A 132 0.77 -10.26 -7.25
CA THR A 132 0.34 -9.14 -6.40
C THR A 132 0.73 -9.40 -4.94
N ALA A 133 0.45 -10.58 -4.41
CA ALA A 133 0.82 -10.96 -3.04
C ALA A 133 2.34 -10.89 -2.81
N LEU A 134 3.14 -11.45 -3.73
CA LEU A 134 4.60 -11.41 -3.67
C LEU A 134 5.14 -9.97 -3.64
N ARG A 135 4.64 -9.12 -4.55
CA ARG A 135 5.08 -7.72 -4.68
C ARG A 135 4.74 -6.90 -3.45
N LEU A 136 3.56 -7.11 -2.89
CA LEU A 136 3.11 -6.41 -1.68
C LEU A 136 3.91 -6.82 -0.44
N GLU A 137 4.16 -8.11 -0.25
CA GLU A 137 5.00 -8.57 0.87
C GLU A 137 6.46 -8.11 0.74
N LYS A 138 7.02 -8.04 -0.48
CA LYS A 138 8.32 -7.42 -0.72
C LYS A 138 8.33 -5.94 -0.37
N LEU A 139 7.32 -5.21 -0.82
CA LEU A 139 7.19 -3.79 -0.51
C LEU A 139 7.10 -3.54 1.00
N TYR A 140 6.35 -4.40 1.73
CA TYR A 140 6.27 -4.34 3.19
C TYR A 140 7.64 -4.59 3.83
N ALA A 141 8.33 -5.64 3.43
CA ALA A 141 9.65 -5.99 3.96
C ALA A 141 10.70 -4.90 3.68
N GLU A 142 10.75 -4.37 2.44
CA GLU A 142 11.65 -3.27 2.08
C GLU A 142 11.33 -1.99 2.87
N THR A 143 10.05 -1.69 3.07
CA THR A 143 9.60 -0.52 3.85
C THR A 143 9.95 -0.69 5.32
N SER A 144 9.71 -1.87 5.91
CA SER A 144 10.09 -2.17 7.30
C SER A 144 11.59 -2.02 7.52
N ALA A 145 12.40 -2.56 6.61
CA ALA A 145 13.86 -2.43 6.67
C ALA A 145 14.32 -0.98 6.56
N LEU A 146 13.72 -0.19 5.65
CA LEU A 146 14.01 1.23 5.51
C LEU A 146 13.62 2.03 6.77
N PHE A 147 12.50 1.68 7.39
CA PHE A 147 12.04 2.31 8.65
C PHE A 147 12.78 1.81 9.88
N GLY A 148 13.62 0.78 9.75
CA GLY A 148 14.42 0.21 10.83
C GLY A 148 13.57 -0.50 11.87
N VAL A 149 12.54 -1.21 11.44
CA VAL A 149 11.60 -1.94 12.30
C VAL A 149 11.35 -3.35 11.78
N THR A 150 10.91 -4.20 12.69
CA THR A 150 10.40 -5.55 12.44
C THR A 150 9.01 -5.67 13.05
N ASP A 151 8.26 -6.71 12.71
CA ASP A 151 6.94 -6.95 13.30
C ASP A 151 6.98 -7.06 14.84
N ALA A 152 8.08 -7.54 15.39
CA ALA A 152 8.28 -7.68 16.84
C ALA A 152 8.38 -6.32 17.58
N ASP A 153 8.66 -5.24 16.87
CA ASP A 153 8.73 -3.89 17.46
C ASP A 153 7.35 -3.29 17.76
N PHE A 154 6.29 -3.89 17.21
CA PHE A 154 4.92 -3.41 17.36
C PHE A 154 4.12 -4.20 18.39
N PRO A 155 3.05 -3.62 19.00
CA PRO A 155 2.19 -4.35 19.92
C PRO A 155 1.55 -5.57 19.24
N GLN A 156 1.78 -6.76 19.79
CA GLN A 156 1.26 -8.01 19.23
C GLN A 156 -0.21 -8.26 19.61
N ASP A 157 -0.68 -7.71 20.73
CA ASP A 157 -2.08 -7.74 21.15
C ASP A 157 -2.70 -6.35 21.08
N PRO A 158 -3.57 -6.09 20.08
CA PRO A 158 -4.24 -4.79 19.94
C PRO A 158 -5.15 -4.39 21.12
N ASN A 159 -5.52 -5.37 21.96
CA ASN A 159 -6.38 -5.14 23.13
C ASN A 159 -5.58 -4.84 24.41
N ASN A 160 -4.28 -5.06 24.39
CA ASN A 160 -3.41 -4.91 25.56
C ASN A 160 -2.16 -4.09 25.23
N VAL A 161 -2.35 -2.87 24.75
CA VAL A 161 -1.24 -1.95 24.46
C VAL A 161 -0.77 -1.30 25.75
N VAL A 162 0.46 -1.58 26.16
CA VAL A 162 1.06 -1.04 27.38
C VAL A 162 1.48 0.41 27.14
N LYS A 163 0.92 1.31 27.94
CA LYS A 163 1.22 2.75 27.94
C LYS A 163 2.11 3.07 29.13
N LEU A 164 3.42 2.91 28.97
CA LEU A 164 4.39 3.24 30.03
C LEU A 164 4.99 4.64 29.82
N PRO A 165 5.16 5.44 30.88
CA PRO A 165 5.90 6.69 30.79
C PRO A 165 7.30 6.47 30.21
N GLY A 166 7.66 7.25 29.19
CA GLY A 166 8.95 7.12 28.51
C GLY A 166 9.04 5.97 27.50
N ALA A 167 8.02 5.12 27.36
CA ALA A 167 8.00 4.11 26.33
C ALA A 167 7.84 4.73 24.94
N LYS A 168 8.51 4.12 23.95
CA LYS A 168 8.38 4.54 22.56
C LYS A 168 7.00 4.16 22.05
N TYR A 169 6.27 5.14 21.53
CA TYR A 169 4.98 4.88 20.90
C TYR A 169 5.14 4.12 19.60
N MET A 170 4.57 2.93 19.50
CA MET A 170 4.63 2.05 18.31
C MET A 170 3.24 1.67 17.78
N GLY A 171 2.23 2.50 18.02
CA GLY A 171 0.86 2.24 17.58
C GLY A 171 0.11 1.26 18.48
N TYR A 172 -0.88 0.58 17.90
CA TYR A 172 -1.86 -0.23 18.64
C TYR A 172 -1.93 -1.70 18.18
N GLY A 173 -1.14 -2.10 17.19
CA GLY A 173 -1.22 -3.47 16.68
C GLY A 173 -0.02 -3.88 15.83
N PRO A 174 0.01 -5.14 15.38
CA PRO A 174 1.19 -5.77 14.81
C PRO A 174 1.53 -5.34 13.37
N TYR A 175 0.62 -4.66 12.68
CA TYR A 175 0.80 -4.33 11.26
C TYR A 175 1.32 -2.89 11.13
N MET A 176 2.63 -2.70 11.29
CA MET A 176 3.28 -1.37 11.35
C MET A 176 2.62 -0.40 12.36
N GLY A 177 1.97 -0.92 13.40
CA GLY A 177 1.24 -0.14 14.40
C GLY A 177 -0.27 -0.12 14.18
N MET A 178 -0.77 -0.57 13.04
CA MET A 178 -2.19 -0.75 12.77
C MET A 178 -2.72 -2.04 13.41
N LYS A 179 -4.00 -2.03 13.83
CA LYS A 179 -4.62 -3.20 14.50
C LYS A 179 -4.96 -4.33 13.53
N ASP A 180 -5.21 -4.01 12.26
CA ASP A 180 -5.58 -4.98 11.25
C ASP A 180 -4.71 -4.83 9.99
N LYS A 181 -4.70 -5.88 9.16
CA LYS A 181 -3.89 -5.97 7.94
C LYS A 181 -4.25 -4.88 6.94
N PHE A 182 -3.30 -4.56 6.07
CA PHE A 182 -3.53 -3.71 4.92
C PHE A 182 -4.41 -4.42 3.89
N LEU A 183 -5.28 -3.67 3.23
CA LEU A 183 -6.26 -4.19 2.30
C LEU A 183 -5.94 -3.72 0.88
N VAL A 184 -6.05 -4.63 -0.09
CA VAL A 184 -5.91 -4.30 -1.51
C VAL A 184 -7.04 -4.96 -2.29
N LEU A 185 -7.78 -4.17 -3.10
CA LEU A 185 -8.85 -4.69 -3.93
C LEU A 185 -8.74 -4.14 -5.34
N LEU A 186 -8.51 -5.03 -6.30
CA LEU A 186 -8.25 -4.70 -7.69
C LEU A 186 -9.37 -5.20 -8.58
N PHE A 187 -9.98 -4.31 -9.33
CA PHE A 187 -11.04 -4.62 -10.27
C PHE A 187 -10.56 -4.59 -11.72
N GLU A 188 -11.13 -5.44 -12.57
CA GLU A 188 -10.93 -5.34 -14.01
C GLU A 188 -11.58 -4.07 -14.57
N LYS A 189 -12.85 -3.84 -14.25
CA LYS A 189 -13.73 -2.84 -14.89
C LYS A 189 -14.05 -1.67 -13.98
N GLY A 190 -14.02 -0.46 -14.55
CA GLY A 190 -14.35 0.78 -13.85
C GLY A 190 -15.79 0.81 -13.33
N ALA A 191 -16.75 0.26 -14.06
CA ALA A 191 -18.14 0.22 -13.62
C ALA A 191 -18.36 -0.66 -12.38
N VAL A 192 -17.69 -1.80 -12.31
CA VAL A 192 -17.74 -2.70 -11.14
C VAL A 192 -17.06 -2.04 -9.93
N TYR A 193 -15.91 -1.42 -10.16
CA TYR A 193 -15.21 -0.65 -9.14
C TYR A 193 -16.10 0.47 -8.57
N GLN A 194 -16.75 1.26 -9.43
CA GLN A 194 -17.67 2.33 -9.02
C GLN A 194 -18.84 1.79 -8.18
N GLN A 195 -19.39 0.63 -8.53
CA GLN A 195 -20.43 -0.03 -7.74
C GLN A 195 -19.92 -0.41 -6.34
N TYR A 196 -18.72 -0.99 -6.24
CA TYR A 196 -18.07 -1.25 -4.94
C TYR A 196 -17.88 0.03 -4.14
N MET A 197 -17.32 1.06 -4.75
CA MET A 197 -17.06 2.34 -4.10
C MET A 197 -18.33 2.96 -3.52
N LYS A 198 -19.42 2.92 -4.28
CA LYS A 198 -20.71 3.44 -3.85
C LYS A 198 -21.32 2.62 -2.71
N ALA A 199 -21.27 1.29 -2.83
CA ALA A 199 -21.89 0.38 -1.86
C ALA A 199 -21.14 0.33 -0.52
N TYR A 200 -19.82 0.35 -0.54
CA TYR A 200 -18.98 0.11 0.64
C TYR A 200 -18.32 1.37 1.21
N LEU A 201 -18.03 2.37 0.39
CA LEU A 201 -17.34 3.59 0.80
C LEU A 201 -18.20 4.87 0.66
N GLY A 202 -19.41 4.75 0.12
CA GLY A 202 -20.31 5.89 -0.10
C GLY A 202 -19.77 6.92 -1.10
N ARG A 203 -18.86 6.50 -2.01
CA ARG A 203 -18.21 7.35 -3.00
C ARG A 203 -18.62 6.97 -4.41
N ASP A 204 -19.09 7.94 -5.18
CA ASP A 204 -19.38 7.75 -6.60
C ASP A 204 -18.16 8.21 -7.43
N THR A 205 -17.20 7.31 -7.61
CA THR A 205 -15.93 7.62 -8.29
C THR A 205 -15.38 6.40 -9.04
N GLN A 206 -14.62 6.66 -10.10
CA GLN A 206 -13.81 5.66 -10.81
C GLN A 206 -12.31 5.89 -10.62
N THR A 207 -11.92 6.92 -9.85
CA THR A 207 -10.51 7.17 -9.54
C THR A 207 -10.01 6.23 -8.46
N PRO A 208 -8.75 5.75 -8.52
CA PRO A 208 -8.15 4.96 -7.45
C PRO A 208 -8.28 5.63 -6.09
N GLN A 209 -8.50 4.86 -5.06
CA GLN A 209 -8.71 5.38 -3.70
C GLN A 209 -7.85 4.65 -2.67
N ARG A 210 -7.32 5.44 -1.74
CA ARG A 210 -6.82 4.98 -0.45
C ARG A 210 -7.85 5.33 0.61
N TRP A 211 -8.17 4.39 1.51
CA TRP A 211 -9.24 4.58 2.50
C TRP A 211 -8.87 4.00 3.85
N HIS A 212 -9.01 4.79 4.89
CA HIS A 212 -8.80 4.34 6.26
C HIS A 212 -10.13 3.94 6.90
N PHE A 213 -10.26 2.69 7.27
CA PHE A 213 -11.35 2.18 8.07
C PHE A 213 -11.01 2.35 9.56
N LYS A 214 -11.56 3.38 10.20
CA LYS A 214 -11.24 3.75 11.57
C LYS A 214 -11.53 2.62 12.57
N GLU A 215 -12.70 1.98 12.46
CA GLU A 215 -13.18 0.96 13.40
C GLU A 215 -12.35 -0.33 13.32
N SER A 216 -11.98 -0.76 12.14
CA SER A 216 -11.09 -1.91 11.95
C SER A 216 -9.62 -1.55 12.08
N SER A 217 -9.27 -0.26 12.05
CA SER A 217 -7.88 0.20 11.99
C SER A 217 -7.10 -0.51 10.88
N SER A 218 -7.66 -0.47 9.67
CA SER A 218 -7.05 -1.01 8.45
C SER A 218 -7.07 0.04 7.34
N ILE A 219 -6.11 -0.04 6.43
CA ILE A 219 -6.00 0.89 5.30
C ILE A 219 -6.15 0.11 4.00
N LEU A 220 -7.11 0.55 3.17
CA LEU A 220 -7.40 -0.02 1.87
C LEU A 220 -6.70 0.79 0.77
N PHE A 221 -6.18 0.09 -0.23
CA PHE A 221 -5.99 0.62 -1.58
C PHE A 221 -6.89 -0.13 -2.56
N THR A 222 -7.62 0.60 -3.40
CA THR A 222 -8.53 -0.01 -4.37
C THR A 222 -8.55 0.79 -5.67
N MET A 223 -8.65 0.08 -6.80
CA MET A 223 -8.69 0.67 -8.13
C MET A 223 -9.31 -0.27 -9.16
N ALA A 224 -9.74 0.31 -10.29
CA ALA A 224 -9.95 -0.45 -11.52
C ALA A 224 -8.67 -0.50 -12.37
N ASN A 225 -8.45 -1.65 -13.04
CA ASN A 225 -7.36 -1.80 -14.02
C ASN A 225 -7.71 -1.17 -15.38
N GLU A 226 -8.95 -0.75 -15.56
CA GLU A 226 -9.45 -0.06 -16.74
C GLU A 226 -9.37 1.45 -16.52
N ASP A 227 -8.21 2.03 -16.87
CA ASP A 227 -8.01 3.48 -16.84
C ASP A 227 -7.34 3.92 -18.15
N ASP A 228 -8.10 4.63 -18.97
CA ASP A 228 -7.63 5.05 -20.29
C ASP A 228 -6.56 6.15 -20.24
N ARG A 229 -6.41 6.82 -19.10
CA ARG A 229 -5.41 7.89 -18.90
C ARG A 229 -4.02 7.35 -18.60
N PHE A 230 -3.94 6.13 -18.08
CA PHE A 230 -2.68 5.48 -17.73
C PHE A 230 -2.67 4.03 -18.25
N PRO A 231 -1.51 3.51 -18.68
CA PRO A 231 -1.41 2.14 -19.22
C PRO A 231 -1.55 1.07 -18.11
N SER A 232 -2.54 1.23 -17.22
CA SER A 232 -2.74 0.35 -16.06
C SER A 232 -3.06 -1.10 -16.42
N LYS A 233 -3.50 -1.35 -17.67
CA LYS A 233 -3.68 -2.71 -18.21
C LYS A 233 -2.35 -3.45 -18.37
N HIS A 234 -1.22 -2.72 -18.44
CA HIS A 234 0.11 -3.31 -18.46
C HIS A 234 0.52 -3.72 -17.04
N ASP A 235 0.97 -4.94 -16.84
CA ASP A 235 1.26 -5.50 -15.51
C ASP A 235 2.34 -4.71 -14.74
N THR A 236 3.38 -4.22 -15.44
CA THR A 236 4.40 -3.36 -14.81
C THR A 236 3.82 -2.01 -14.39
N ALA A 237 2.92 -1.42 -15.18
CA ALA A 237 2.24 -0.18 -14.80
C ALA A 237 1.35 -0.38 -13.56
N LEU A 238 0.63 -1.51 -13.51
CA LEU A 238 -0.12 -1.90 -12.32
C LEU A 238 0.79 -2.06 -11.10
N HIS A 239 1.96 -2.70 -11.27
CA HIS A 239 2.94 -2.84 -10.18
C HIS A 239 3.46 -1.48 -9.70
N CYS A 240 3.80 -0.56 -10.60
CA CYS A 240 4.19 0.81 -10.24
C CYS A 240 3.08 1.53 -9.45
N ARG A 241 1.83 1.40 -9.88
CA ARG A 241 0.68 2.01 -9.21
C ARG A 241 0.41 1.41 -7.83
N LEU A 242 0.55 0.09 -7.68
CA LEU A 242 0.50 -0.58 -6.38
C LEU A 242 1.59 -0.05 -5.45
N ALA A 243 2.83 0.00 -5.93
CA ALA A 243 3.95 0.48 -5.12
C ALA A 243 3.78 1.94 -4.69
N PHE A 244 3.31 2.82 -5.60
CA PHE A 244 3.03 4.22 -5.30
C PHE A 244 2.00 4.38 -4.18
N ASN A 245 0.85 3.73 -4.30
CA ASN A 245 -0.25 3.92 -3.35
C ASN A 245 -0.05 3.12 -2.06
N VAL A 246 0.40 1.86 -2.16
CA VAL A 246 0.54 1.01 -0.97
C VAL A 246 1.73 1.46 -0.12
N SER A 247 2.83 1.96 -0.69
CA SER A 247 3.91 2.54 0.12
C SER A 247 3.44 3.74 0.94
N GLN A 248 2.56 4.57 0.39
CA GLN A 248 1.92 5.65 1.13
C GLN A 248 1.01 5.11 2.25
N ASN A 249 0.26 4.00 2.00
CA ASN A 249 -0.52 3.36 3.05
C ASN A 249 0.36 2.80 4.18
N LEU A 250 1.51 2.20 3.84
CA LEU A 250 2.48 1.72 4.83
C LEU A 250 3.07 2.87 5.65
N LEU A 251 3.41 3.98 4.99
CA LEU A 251 3.89 5.19 5.65
C LEU A 251 2.82 5.81 6.56
N ASP A 252 1.59 5.93 6.06
CA ASP A 252 0.46 6.47 6.84
C ASP A 252 0.14 5.57 8.04
N GLY A 253 0.19 4.23 7.87
CA GLY A 253 -0.03 3.25 8.93
C GLY A 253 1.11 3.14 9.93
N PHE A 254 2.35 3.49 9.55
CA PHE A 254 3.51 3.37 10.42
C PHE A 254 3.31 4.10 11.75
N ARG A 255 3.43 3.36 12.85
CA ARG A 255 3.19 3.84 14.21
C ARG A 255 1.78 4.41 14.40
N TYR A 256 0.79 3.78 13.78
CA TYR A 256 -0.60 4.18 13.72
C TYR A 256 -0.93 5.27 12.69
N TYR A 257 -2.15 5.21 12.16
CA TYR A 257 -2.61 6.10 11.10
C TYR A 257 -2.55 7.58 11.50
N GLY A 258 -1.82 8.36 10.71
CA GLY A 258 -1.75 9.82 10.82
C GLY A 258 -1.95 10.42 9.44
N TYR A 259 -3.20 10.75 9.11
CA TYR A 259 -3.57 11.28 7.80
C TYR A 259 -2.88 12.62 7.45
N ASP A 260 -2.46 13.36 8.47
CA ASP A 260 -1.98 14.74 8.31
C ASP A 260 -0.48 14.88 8.03
N LEU A 261 0.20 13.79 7.66
CA LEU A 261 1.56 13.94 7.18
C LEU A 261 1.61 14.92 6.01
N PRO A 262 2.59 15.84 5.99
CA PRO A 262 2.76 16.75 4.86
C PRO A 262 2.79 16.02 3.54
N VAL A 263 2.10 16.56 2.55
CA VAL A 263 1.90 15.90 1.24
C VAL A 263 3.23 15.55 0.59
N TRP A 264 4.24 16.41 0.71
CA TRP A 264 5.55 16.17 0.11
C TRP A 264 6.22 14.87 0.63
N ILE A 265 5.98 14.47 1.88
CA ILE A 265 6.52 13.22 2.44
C ILE A 265 5.82 12.02 1.79
N ARG A 266 4.48 12.03 1.74
CA ARG A 266 3.71 10.94 1.17
C ARG A 266 3.97 10.77 -0.32
N GLU A 267 3.85 11.86 -1.08
CA GLU A 267 4.09 11.87 -2.52
C GLU A 267 5.55 11.53 -2.87
N GLY A 268 6.50 12.17 -2.19
CA GLY A 268 7.92 11.90 -2.38
C GLY A 268 8.25 10.42 -2.15
N PHE A 269 7.70 9.81 -1.09
CA PHE A 269 7.89 8.40 -0.78
C PHE A 269 7.19 7.48 -1.78
N GLY A 270 5.98 7.82 -2.20
CA GLY A 270 5.26 7.10 -3.26
C GLY A 270 6.05 7.11 -4.57
N HIS A 271 6.53 8.28 -5.00
CA HIS A 271 7.35 8.43 -6.20
C HIS A 271 8.69 7.68 -6.08
N TRP A 272 9.34 7.71 -4.94
CA TRP A 272 10.58 6.98 -4.72
C TRP A 272 10.39 5.47 -4.91
N ASN A 273 9.27 4.91 -4.44
CA ASN A 273 8.99 3.47 -4.57
C ASN A 273 8.66 3.05 -6.01
N TRP A 274 7.71 3.71 -6.68
CA TRP A 274 7.32 3.25 -8.02
C TRP A 274 8.41 3.44 -9.07
N ARG A 275 9.21 4.52 -8.99
CA ARG A 275 10.28 4.78 -9.94
C ARG A 275 11.38 3.72 -9.92
N ARG A 276 11.62 3.10 -8.78
CA ARG A 276 12.57 1.97 -8.64
C ARG A 276 12.12 0.72 -9.39
N ILE A 277 10.83 0.58 -9.66
CA ILE A 277 10.26 -0.52 -10.45
C ILE A 277 10.46 -0.27 -11.93
N ASP A 278 9.89 0.81 -12.45
CA ASP A 278 10.06 1.20 -13.85
C ASP A 278 9.67 2.67 -14.08
N PRO A 279 10.63 3.57 -14.36
CA PRO A 279 10.35 5.00 -14.55
C PRO A 279 9.55 5.32 -15.82
N ASN A 280 9.29 4.35 -16.69
CA ASN A 280 8.47 4.55 -17.88
C ASN A 280 6.96 4.48 -17.60
N TYR A 281 6.56 4.07 -16.37
CA TYR A 281 5.15 3.97 -15.98
C TYR A 281 4.84 4.91 -14.81
N PRO A 282 4.77 6.23 -15.05
CA PRO A 282 4.53 7.21 -14.00
C PRO A 282 3.20 6.98 -13.30
N SER A 283 3.23 7.17 -11.99
CA SER A 283 2.07 7.04 -11.12
C SER A 283 1.90 8.32 -10.31
N PHE A 284 0.68 8.86 -10.31
CA PHE A 284 0.26 10.04 -9.58
C PHE A 284 -1.08 9.76 -8.90
N ASP A 285 -1.41 10.48 -7.83
CA ASP A 285 -2.78 10.50 -7.34
C ASP A 285 -3.67 11.25 -8.34
N GLN A 286 -4.85 10.74 -8.62
CA GLN A 286 -5.74 11.32 -9.63
C GLN A 286 -6.50 12.56 -9.14
N ASN A 287 -6.46 12.82 -7.84
CA ASN A 287 -7.03 14.02 -7.26
C ASN A 287 -6.03 15.19 -7.21
N GLU A 288 -4.80 14.96 -7.69
CA GLU A 288 -3.76 15.96 -7.74
C GLU A 288 -3.94 16.83 -8.98
N GLY A 289 -3.94 18.13 -8.80
CA GLY A 289 -3.84 19.19 -9.79
C GLY A 289 -4.45 18.92 -11.15
N SER A 290 -3.99 19.52 -12.20
CA SER A 290 -4.40 19.14 -13.53
C SER A 290 -3.56 17.95 -14.01
N ILE A 291 -4.07 16.72 -13.87
CA ILE A 291 -3.47 15.50 -14.44
C ILE A 291 -3.17 15.68 -15.94
N ALA A 292 -3.96 16.52 -16.62
CA ALA A 292 -3.74 16.89 -18.02
C ALA A 292 -2.37 17.54 -18.26
N ASP A 293 -1.80 18.21 -17.25
CA ASP A 293 -0.49 18.86 -17.33
C ASP A 293 0.66 17.96 -16.86
N MET A 294 0.35 16.75 -16.35
CA MET A 294 1.38 15.79 -15.92
C MET A 294 2.12 15.23 -17.12
N LYS A 295 3.41 15.49 -17.16
CA LYS A 295 4.26 15.04 -18.27
C LYS A 295 4.68 13.59 -18.06
N LEU A 296 4.54 12.76 -19.09
CA LEU A 296 4.99 11.36 -19.09
C LEU A 296 6.50 11.27 -19.38
N ILE A 297 7.31 11.96 -18.60
CA ILE A 297 8.77 11.96 -18.70
C ILE A 297 9.31 10.87 -17.78
N SER A 298 10.09 9.94 -18.31
CA SER A 298 10.71 8.88 -17.51
C SER A 298 12.02 9.30 -16.83
N ARG A 299 12.76 10.21 -17.46
CA ARG A 299 14.08 10.66 -16.98
C ARG A 299 13.96 11.88 -16.05
N TRP A 300 13.56 11.64 -14.81
CA TRP A 300 13.39 12.71 -13.82
C TRP A 300 14.73 13.25 -13.29
N GLU A 301 15.77 12.44 -13.25
CA GLU A 301 17.08 12.81 -12.74
C GLU A 301 17.69 14.00 -13.52
N PRO A 302 17.90 13.90 -14.85
CA PRO A 302 18.40 15.06 -15.62
C PRO A 302 17.38 16.19 -15.69
N TYR A 303 16.07 15.88 -15.68
CA TYR A 303 15.03 16.92 -15.65
C TYR A 303 15.10 17.73 -14.36
N CYS A 304 15.20 17.08 -13.18
CA CYS A 304 15.37 17.72 -11.89
C CYS A 304 16.62 18.62 -11.86
N ARG A 305 17.76 18.10 -12.37
CA ARG A 305 18.99 18.88 -12.46
C ARG A 305 18.81 20.16 -13.28
N ASN A 306 18.05 20.12 -14.37
CA ASN A 306 17.75 21.30 -15.19
C ASN A 306 16.81 22.28 -14.48
N LEU A 307 15.84 21.79 -13.71
CA LEU A 307 14.94 22.64 -12.92
C LEU A 307 15.72 23.58 -11.98
N LEU A 308 16.86 23.14 -11.46
CA LEU A 308 17.71 23.99 -10.59
C LEU A 308 18.23 25.25 -11.28
N SER A 309 18.25 25.29 -12.61
CA SER A 309 18.65 26.47 -13.40
C SER A 309 17.49 27.39 -13.70
N SER A 310 16.27 27.06 -13.25
CA SER A 310 15.04 27.80 -13.55
C SER A 310 14.30 28.17 -12.25
N PRO A 311 14.72 29.24 -11.56
CA PRO A 311 14.09 29.68 -10.31
C PRO A 311 12.57 29.88 -10.46
N GLY A 312 11.80 29.48 -9.44
CA GLY A 312 10.34 29.63 -9.41
C GLY A 312 9.55 28.59 -10.20
N LYS A 313 10.19 27.56 -10.75
CA LYS A 313 9.50 26.47 -11.45
C LYS A 313 8.90 25.43 -10.49
N PHE A 314 9.42 25.31 -9.31
CA PHE A 314 8.93 24.44 -8.24
C PHE A 314 8.98 25.16 -6.89
N ALA A 315 8.19 24.70 -5.93
CA ALA A 315 8.13 25.31 -4.61
C ALA A 315 9.41 25.10 -3.81
N PRO A 316 9.92 26.14 -3.10
CA PRO A 316 10.98 25.98 -2.11
C PRO A 316 10.57 24.95 -1.03
N PHE A 317 11.55 24.29 -0.41
CA PHE A 317 11.27 23.27 0.61
C PHE A 317 10.43 23.83 1.78
N ALA A 318 10.72 25.06 2.22
CA ALA A 318 9.99 25.71 3.30
C ALA A 318 8.48 25.87 2.98
N GLU A 319 8.12 26.07 1.71
CA GLU A 319 6.74 26.10 1.22
C GLU A 319 6.16 24.69 1.12
N ALA A 320 6.85 23.77 0.42
CA ALA A 320 6.40 22.40 0.24
C ALA A 320 6.16 21.67 1.59
N ALA A 321 6.93 21.99 2.62
CA ALA A 321 6.77 21.45 3.97
C ALA A 321 5.44 21.86 4.65
N THR A 322 4.78 22.90 4.14
CA THR A 322 3.49 23.38 4.66
C THR A 322 2.28 22.80 3.96
N TRP A 323 2.45 22.11 2.84
CA TRP A 323 1.34 21.59 2.05
C TRP A 323 0.52 20.55 2.82
N ARG A 324 -0.80 20.71 2.77
CA ARG A 324 -1.78 19.85 3.44
C ARG A 324 -2.69 19.10 2.48
N ASP A 325 -2.83 19.58 1.26
CA ASP A 325 -3.63 18.96 0.20
C ASP A 325 -2.84 18.87 -1.11
N PHE A 326 -3.43 18.21 -2.10
CA PHE A 326 -2.80 17.89 -3.38
C PHE A 326 -3.15 18.91 -4.48
N GLY A 327 -4.02 19.88 -4.18
CA GLY A 327 -4.72 20.69 -5.20
C GLY A 327 -3.81 21.50 -6.13
N ASP A 328 -2.64 21.91 -5.65
CA ASP A 328 -1.77 22.84 -6.38
C ASP A 328 -0.40 22.26 -6.77
N ILE A 329 -0.19 20.94 -6.59
CA ILE A 329 1.09 20.30 -6.91
C ILE A 329 1.24 20.17 -8.42
N LYS A 330 2.24 20.83 -8.99
CA LYS A 330 2.57 20.77 -10.41
C LYS A 330 3.56 19.63 -10.69
N PHE A 331 3.72 19.25 -11.95
CA PHE A 331 4.68 18.23 -12.34
C PHE A 331 6.11 18.52 -11.84
N ASP A 332 6.54 19.78 -11.94
CA ASP A 332 7.87 20.19 -11.49
C ASP A 332 8.04 20.02 -9.97
N ASP A 333 6.96 20.21 -9.20
CA ASP A 333 6.93 19.97 -7.76
C ASP A 333 7.01 18.46 -7.43
N HIS A 334 6.30 17.60 -8.18
CA HIS A 334 6.43 16.15 -8.02
C HIS A 334 7.88 15.67 -8.22
N VAL A 335 8.55 16.20 -9.25
CA VAL A 335 9.96 15.88 -9.50
C VAL A 335 10.86 16.39 -8.36
N ALA A 336 10.61 17.60 -7.86
CA ALA A 336 11.39 18.18 -6.75
C ALA A 336 11.19 17.40 -5.44
N ILE A 337 9.96 17.09 -5.04
CA ILE A 337 9.70 16.34 -3.79
C ILE A 337 10.20 14.89 -3.87
N TRP A 338 10.08 14.23 -5.03
CA TRP A 338 10.69 12.93 -5.25
C TRP A 338 12.21 13.00 -5.04
N SER A 339 12.88 13.96 -5.66
CA SER A 339 14.33 14.10 -5.58
C SER A 339 14.80 14.47 -4.18
N ARG A 340 14.04 15.29 -3.44
CA ARG A 340 14.29 15.58 -2.04
C ARG A 340 14.19 14.33 -1.17
N MET A 341 13.19 13.49 -1.41
CA MET A 341 13.01 12.22 -0.72
C MET A 341 14.16 11.25 -1.04
N ASP A 342 14.54 11.12 -2.31
CA ASP A 342 15.67 10.31 -2.77
C ASP A 342 16.97 10.75 -2.08
N TRP A 343 17.21 12.07 -2.01
CA TRP A 343 18.36 12.62 -1.30
C TRP A 343 18.35 12.28 0.19
N LEU A 344 17.24 12.48 0.89
CA LEU A 344 17.14 12.18 2.33
C LEU A 344 17.39 10.70 2.60
N ILE A 345 16.83 9.79 1.81
CA ILE A 345 17.04 8.34 1.95
C ILE A 345 18.51 8.00 1.63
N SER A 346 19.11 8.61 0.62
CA SER A 346 20.51 8.37 0.22
C SER A 346 21.54 8.77 1.27
N GLN A 347 21.16 9.61 2.24
CA GLN A 347 22.06 10.01 3.36
C GLN A 347 22.29 8.90 4.40
N GLY A 348 21.64 7.78 4.22
CA GLY A 348 21.76 6.58 5.04
C GLY A 348 20.51 6.26 5.87
N PRO A 349 20.30 4.97 6.17
CA PRO A 349 19.09 4.51 6.83
C PRO A 349 18.90 5.11 8.22
N GLU A 350 19.95 5.26 9.01
CA GLU A 350 19.87 5.77 10.38
C GLU A 350 19.29 7.18 10.45
N LYS A 351 19.68 8.06 9.51
CA LYS A 351 19.17 9.43 9.45
C LYS A 351 17.71 9.45 9.03
N PHE A 352 17.35 8.62 8.03
CA PHE A 352 15.99 8.55 7.55
C PHE A 352 15.04 7.95 8.61
N GLN A 353 15.47 6.91 9.32
CA GLN A 353 14.76 6.34 10.44
C GLN A 353 14.52 7.36 11.56
N LYS A 354 15.58 8.09 11.95
CA LYS A 354 15.46 9.14 12.96
C LYS A 354 14.45 10.20 12.53
N PHE A 355 14.55 10.70 11.31
CA PHE A 355 13.59 11.65 10.73
C PHE A 355 12.14 11.14 10.82
N LEU A 356 11.87 9.91 10.36
CA LEU A 356 10.53 9.34 10.41
C LEU A 356 10.01 9.17 11.84
N PHE A 357 10.88 8.74 12.77
CA PHE A 357 10.49 8.58 14.17
C PHE A 357 10.13 9.88 14.86
N GLU A 358 10.71 10.98 14.45
CA GLU A 358 10.41 12.32 14.98
C GLU A 358 9.15 12.93 14.36
N VAL A 359 8.90 12.66 13.07
CA VAL A 359 7.68 13.13 12.38
C VAL A 359 6.46 12.29 12.70
N LYS A 360 6.61 10.95 12.77
CA LYS A 360 5.54 10.00 13.07
C LYS A 360 5.63 9.50 14.51
N GLY A 361 4.47 9.30 15.12
CA GLY A 361 4.37 8.67 16.44
C GLY A 361 4.65 9.62 17.60
N ARG A 362 4.50 10.93 17.40
CA ARG A 362 4.30 11.88 18.50
C ARG A 362 2.97 11.60 19.16
N VAL A 363 2.93 11.68 20.47
CA VAL A 363 1.71 11.46 21.25
C VAL A 363 1.44 12.62 22.17
N ASP A 364 0.16 12.92 22.35
CA ASP A 364 -0.34 13.84 23.36
C ASP A 364 -0.35 13.19 24.77
N ASP A 365 -0.79 13.95 25.77
CA ASP A 365 -0.86 13.50 27.17
C ASP A 365 -1.81 12.29 27.36
N ASN A 366 -2.71 12.04 26.41
CA ASN A 366 -3.67 10.93 26.43
C ASN A 366 -3.19 9.71 25.61
N TRP A 367 -1.94 9.73 25.12
CA TRP A 367 -1.41 8.72 24.18
C TRP A 367 -2.16 8.66 22.85
N GLY A 368 -2.87 9.72 22.47
CA GLY A 368 -3.37 9.90 21.13
C GLY A 368 -2.28 10.45 20.20
N PRO A 369 -2.37 10.22 18.87
CA PRO A 369 -1.44 10.84 17.93
C PRO A 369 -1.48 12.37 18.04
N ASP A 370 -0.34 12.97 18.37
CA ASP A 370 -0.19 14.43 18.36
C ASP A 370 0.12 14.92 16.94
N GLN A 371 -0.87 15.55 16.35
CA GLN A 371 -0.81 16.13 15.01
C GLN A 371 -0.70 17.66 15.03
N THR A 372 -0.54 18.25 16.21
CA THR A 372 -0.31 19.69 16.35
C THR A 372 1.08 20.04 15.80
N ASP A 373 1.19 21.17 15.14
CA ASP A 373 2.47 21.70 14.60
C ASP A 373 3.33 20.67 13.83
N LEU A 374 2.76 19.99 12.84
CA LEU A 374 3.52 19.07 12.01
C LEU A 374 4.63 19.76 11.20
N VAL A 375 4.48 21.03 10.87
CA VAL A 375 5.55 21.81 10.22
C VAL A 375 6.74 21.99 11.15
N GLY A 376 6.47 22.31 12.43
CA GLY A 376 7.52 22.34 13.46
C GLY A 376 8.17 20.99 13.66
N ALA A 377 7.37 19.91 13.71
CA ALA A 377 7.91 18.54 13.80
C ALA A 377 8.85 18.18 12.64
N VAL A 378 8.46 18.52 11.40
CA VAL A 378 9.32 18.33 10.22
C VAL A 378 10.60 19.16 10.30
N ARG A 379 10.49 20.44 10.70
CA ARG A 379 11.64 21.33 10.86
C ARG A 379 12.65 20.74 11.87
N ASP A 380 12.14 20.29 13.02
CA ASP A 380 12.98 19.78 14.10
C ASP A 380 13.60 18.42 13.70
N ALA A 381 12.82 17.54 13.09
CA ALA A 381 13.29 16.25 12.55
C ALA A 381 14.39 16.43 11.47
N ILE A 382 14.23 17.38 10.55
CA ILE A 382 15.26 17.70 9.55
C ILE A 382 16.54 18.21 10.22
N LYS A 383 16.41 19.06 11.22
CA LYS A 383 17.56 19.58 11.96
C LYS A 383 18.27 18.46 12.72
N ASP A 384 17.54 17.65 13.45
CA ASP A 384 18.10 16.64 14.35
C ASP A 384 18.66 15.42 13.61
N ALA A 385 17.99 15.00 12.52
CA ALA A 385 18.47 13.86 11.73
C ALA A 385 19.56 14.21 10.73
N TYR A 386 19.48 15.39 10.10
CA TYR A 386 20.36 15.75 8.99
C TYR A 386 21.26 16.96 9.25
N GLY A 387 21.08 17.69 10.36
CA GLY A 387 21.82 18.92 10.66
C GLY A 387 21.46 20.08 9.74
N LEU A 388 20.26 20.06 9.15
CA LEU A 388 19.80 21.04 8.19
C LEU A 388 18.74 21.98 8.79
N SER A 389 18.64 23.17 8.23
CA SER A 389 17.55 24.10 8.52
C SER A 389 16.62 24.23 7.29
N MET A 390 15.41 24.70 7.50
CA MET A 390 14.47 25.01 6.39
C MET A 390 15.08 25.99 5.38
N LEU A 391 16.02 26.86 5.82
CA LEU A 391 16.64 27.87 4.96
C LEU A 391 17.79 27.31 4.10
N ASN A 392 18.56 26.33 4.60
CA ASN A 392 19.69 25.78 3.86
C ASN A 392 19.40 24.45 3.17
N PHE A 393 18.20 23.88 3.38
CA PHE A 393 17.82 22.59 2.84
C PHE A 393 17.96 22.54 1.31
N ASP A 394 17.33 23.49 0.60
CA ASP A 394 17.34 23.49 -0.87
C ASP A 394 18.74 23.72 -1.45
N ALA A 395 19.57 24.51 -0.79
CA ALA A 395 20.95 24.71 -1.22
C ALA A 395 21.77 23.40 -1.14
N LYS A 396 21.63 22.66 -0.05
CA LYS A 396 22.31 21.37 0.14
C LYS A 396 21.76 20.27 -0.76
N TRP A 397 20.46 20.23 -0.94
CA TRP A 397 19.82 19.33 -1.91
C TRP A 397 20.32 19.64 -3.34
N ALA A 398 20.36 20.90 -3.75
CA ALA A 398 20.82 21.29 -5.07
C ALA A 398 22.30 20.95 -5.33
N GLU A 399 23.18 21.08 -4.31
CA GLU A 399 24.58 20.62 -4.37
C GLU A 399 24.61 19.11 -4.68
N TRP A 400 23.82 18.31 -3.94
CA TRP A 400 23.74 16.86 -4.13
C TRP A 400 23.18 16.47 -5.50
N VAL A 401 22.11 17.11 -5.97
CA VAL A 401 21.52 16.87 -7.30
C VAL A 401 22.57 17.11 -8.39
N LYS A 402 23.32 18.20 -8.32
CA LYS A 402 24.37 18.52 -9.29
C LYS A 402 25.53 17.52 -9.27
N ALA A 403 25.83 16.94 -8.12
CA ALA A 403 26.88 15.93 -7.97
C ALA A 403 26.43 14.53 -8.42
N THR A 404 25.14 14.21 -8.27
CA THR A 404 24.62 12.84 -8.38
C THR A 404 23.88 12.58 -9.69
N TYR A 405 23.01 13.51 -10.10
CA TYR A 405 22.19 13.31 -11.28
C TYR A 405 22.92 13.67 -12.57
N PRO A 406 22.74 12.88 -13.66
CA PRO A 406 23.38 13.16 -14.93
C PRO A 406 22.94 14.50 -15.51
N ALA A 407 23.80 15.17 -16.26
CA ALA A 407 23.39 16.24 -17.16
C ALA A 407 22.57 15.66 -18.33
N GLN A 408 21.74 16.47 -18.96
CA GLN A 408 21.01 16.08 -20.17
C GLN A 408 21.97 15.83 -21.33
#